data_48fd42a9552a1a42449969d9467d8734
#
_entry.id   48fd42a9552a1a42449969d9467d8734
#
_cell.length_a   1.000
_cell.length_b   1.000
_cell.length_c   1.000
_cell.angle_alpha   90.00
_cell.angle_beta   90.00
_cell.angle_gamma   90.00
#
_symmetry.space_group_name_H-M   'P 1'
#
loop_
_entity.id
_entity.type
_entity.pdbx_description
1 polymer ?
#
loop_
_entity_poly.entity_id
_entity_poly.type
_entity_poly.pdbx_seq_one_letter_code
_entity_poly.pdbx_strand_id
1 'polypeptide(L)'
;MTLSLQVIYPITGDTHFDYDYYLGTHMPMVGEHMGAHIASVLVTKGLASGPDAPPESYAVATMTFADQAALDAALGAAGPVIADIANFTNTRPQMLIGEVIA
;
A
#
# COMPACT_ATOMS: atom_id res chain seq x y z
N MET A 1 -9.87 12.25 14.52
CA MET A 1 -9.63 10.79 14.42
C MET A 1 -8.66 10.54 13.26
N THR A 2 -7.52 9.99 13.56
CA THR A 2 -6.55 9.63 12.53
C THR A 2 -6.88 8.26 11.98
N LEU A 3 -6.96 8.17 10.66
CA LEU A 3 -7.27 6.93 9.96
C LEU A 3 -6.03 6.38 9.26
N SER A 4 -6.04 5.10 8.97
CA SER A 4 -4.99 4.43 8.20
C SER A 4 -5.59 3.63 7.05
N LEU A 5 -4.80 3.50 5.98
CA LEU A 5 -5.05 2.56 4.90
C LEU A 5 -3.80 1.72 4.75
N GLN A 6 -3.93 0.41 4.88
CA GLN A 6 -2.86 -0.51 4.55
C GLN A 6 -3.18 -1.22 3.24
N VAL A 7 -2.19 -1.29 2.36
CA VAL A 7 -2.26 -2.09 1.14
C VAL A 7 -1.23 -3.20 1.28
N ILE A 8 -1.70 -4.43 1.37
CA ILE A 8 -0.90 -5.60 1.67
C ILE A 8 -0.85 -6.49 0.43
N TYR A 9 0.36 -6.84 -0.02
CA TYR A 9 0.56 -7.67 -1.21
C TYR A 9 0.97 -9.08 -0.79
N PRO A 10 0.02 -10.03 -0.69
CA PRO A 10 0.32 -11.37 -0.19
C PRO A 10 1.13 -12.20 -1.21
N ILE A 11 1.97 -13.08 -0.67
CA ILE A 11 2.68 -14.08 -1.47
C ILE A 11 1.81 -15.33 -1.53
N THR A 12 1.32 -15.66 -2.73
CA THR A 12 0.49 -16.85 -2.95
C THR A 12 0.86 -17.48 -4.27
N GLY A 13 0.77 -18.84 -4.37
CA GLY A 13 0.92 -19.58 -5.62
C GLY A 13 2.03 -19.06 -6.53
N ASP A 14 1.69 -18.72 -7.75
CA ASP A 14 2.62 -18.26 -8.79
C ASP A 14 2.70 -16.74 -8.88
N THR A 15 2.62 -16.05 -7.74
CA THR A 15 2.71 -14.59 -7.72
C THR A 15 4.16 -14.10 -7.81
N HIS A 16 4.30 -12.86 -8.28
CA HIS A 16 5.59 -12.16 -8.37
C HIS A 16 5.40 -10.69 -7.99
N PHE A 17 6.50 -10.00 -7.72
CA PHE A 17 6.47 -8.59 -7.35
C PHE A 17 7.75 -7.90 -7.84
N ASP A 18 7.60 -6.85 -8.64
CA ASP A 18 8.71 -6.06 -9.15
C ASP A 18 8.96 -4.86 -8.23
N TYR A 19 9.92 -5.01 -7.32
CA TYR A 19 10.24 -3.97 -6.34
C TYR A 19 10.80 -2.70 -6.99
N ASP A 20 11.59 -2.84 -8.05
CA ASP A 20 12.18 -1.67 -8.71
C ASP A 20 11.09 -0.79 -9.34
N TYR A 21 10.13 -1.41 -10.01
CA TYR A 21 8.98 -0.69 -10.56
C TYR A 21 8.14 -0.08 -9.45
N TYR A 22 7.86 -0.87 -8.41
CA TYR A 22 7.03 -0.43 -7.29
C TYR A 22 7.60 0.83 -6.63
N LEU A 23 8.89 0.85 -6.35
CA LEU A 23 9.55 1.99 -5.70
C LEU A 23 9.84 3.14 -6.66
N GLY A 24 10.21 2.84 -7.90
CA GLY A 24 10.65 3.84 -8.87
C GLY A 24 9.52 4.49 -9.66
N THR A 25 8.38 3.83 -9.80
CA THR A 25 7.27 4.30 -10.63
C THR A 25 5.95 4.37 -9.87
N HIS A 26 5.55 3.27 -9.21
CA HIS A 26 4.24 3.20 -8.56
C HIS A 26 4.14 4.15 -7.36
N MET A 27 5.10 4.13 -6.46
CA MET A 27 5.07 5.00 -5.27
C MET A 27 5.12 6.48 -5.60
N PRO A 28 5.92 6.94 -6.60
CA PRO A 28 5.79 8.31 -7.09
C PRO A 28 4.39 8.66 -7.62
N MET A 29 3.69 7.72 -8.27
CA MET A 29 2.29 7.93 -8.70
C MET A 29 1.36 8.10 -7.50
N VAL A 30 1.56 7.33 -6.43
CA VAL A 30 0.80 7.51 -5.19
C VAL A 30 0.97 8.95 -4.67
N GLY A 31 2.20 9.45 -4.64
CA GLY A 31 2.49 10.82 -4.22
C GLY A 31 1.83 11.85 -5.12
N GLU A 32 1.88 11.65 -6.44
CA GLU A 32 1.32 12.57 -7.41
C GLU A 32 -0.22 12.65 -7.34
N HIS A 33 -0.89 11.50 -7.27
CA HIS A 33 -2.36 11.45 -7.31
C HIS A 33 -3.01 11.58 -5.95
N MET A 34 -2.39 11.07 -4.90
CA MET A 34 -2.98 10.95 -3.57
C MET A 34 -2.26 11.74 -2.49
N GLY A 35 -1.02 12.16 -2.75
CA GLY A 35 -0.13 12.73 -1.73
C GLY A 35 -0.66 13.97 -1.02
N ALA A 36 -1.46 14.80 -1.71
CA ALA A 36 -2.06 15.99 -1.09
C ALA A 36 -2.99 15.66 0.09
N HIS A 37 -3.50 14.43 0.15
CA HIS A 37 -4.46 13.98 1.16
C HIS A 37 -3.84 13.05 2.22
N ILE A 38 -2.59 12.62 2.01
CA ILE A 38 -1.91 11.66 2.89
C ILE A 38 -1.09 12.43 3.92
N ALA A 39 -1.25 12.08 5.21
CA ALA A 39 -0.46 12.67 6.29
C ALA A 39 0.92 12.02 6.40
N SER A 40 1.00 10.71 6.26
CA SER A 40 2.27 9.96 6.29
C SER A 40 2.16 8.69 5.47
N VAL A 41 3.29 8.21 4.99
CA VAL A 41 3.38 6.93 4.28
C VAL A 41 4.63 6.17 4.74
N LEU A 42 4.45 4.86 4.94
CA LEU A 42 5.53 3.94 5.28
C LEU A 42 5.35 2.70 4.42
N VAL A 43 6.40 2.30 3.73
CA VAL A 43 6.39 1.06 2.94
C VAL A 43 7.43 0.12 3.52
N THR A 44 7.01 -1.11 3.79
CA THR A 44 7.90 -2.15 4.29
C THR A 44 7.93 -3.32 3.33
N LYS A 45 9.12 -3.86 3.12
CA LYS A 45 9.31 -5.09 2.35
C LYS A 45 9.23 -6.29 3.31
N GLY A 46 8.52 -7.33 2.93
CA GLY A 46 8.44 -8.55 3.71
C GLY A 46 9.80 -9.25 3.78
N LEU A 47 10.26 -9.54 4.99
CA LEU A 47 11.49 -10.30 5.22
C LEU A 47 11.21 -11.64 5.92
N ALA A 48 10.23 -11.67 6.81
CA ALA A 48 9.86 -12.85 7.59
C ALA A 48 8.48 -12.67 8.21
N SER A 49 7.85 -13.80 8.51
CA SER A 49 6.58 -13.84 9.26
C SER A 49 6.85 -14.44 10.65
N GLY A 50 7.65 -13.71 11.43
CA GLY A 50 8.17 -14.18 12.70
C GLY A 50 9.65 -14.60 12.57
N PRO A 51 10.30 -15.02 13.69
CA PRO A 51 11.74 -15.26 13.68
C PRO A 51 12.22 -16.35 12.71
N ASP A 52 11.41 -17.40 12.51
CA ASP A 52 11.82 -18.60 11.76
C ASP A 52 10.88 -18.93 10.59
N ALA A 53 10.05 -17.97 10.17
CA ALA A 53 9.09 -18.19 9.10
C ALA A 53 9.40 -17.30 7.88
N PRO A 54 9.20 -17.78 6.65
CA PRO A 54 9.31 -16.94 5.46
C PRO A 54 8.23 -15.86 5.46
N PRO A 55 8.43 -14.75 4.72
CA PRO A 55 7.42 -13.69 4.66
C PRO A 55 6.14 -14.19 3.99
N GLU A 56 4.99 -13.73 4.48
CA GLU A 56 3.68 -14.01 3.89
C GLU A 56 3.24 -12.91 2.92
N SER A 57 3.94 -11.80 2.90
CA SER A 57 3.66 -10.66 2.02
C SER A 57 4.93 -10.11 1.39
N TYR A 58 4.81 -9.64 0.15
CA TYR A 58 5.90 -8.95 -0.54
C TYR A 58 6.19 -7.59 0.07
N ALA A 59 5.14 -6.84 0.34
CA ALA A 59 5.23 -5.49 0.85
C ALA A 59 3.92 -5.08 1.51
N VAL A 60 4.02 -4.10 2.42
CA VAL A 60 2.88 -3.43 3.03
C VAL A 60 3.11 -1.93 2.94
N ALA A 61 2.18 -1.22 2.30
CA ALA A 61 2.14 0.23 2.32
C ALA A 61 1.15 0.67 3.40
N THR A 62 1.60 1.51 4.33
CA THR A 62 0.76 2.07 5.39
C THR A 62 0.69 3.58 5.21
N MET A 63 -0.51 4.08 4.99
CA MET A 63 -0.77 5.51 4.83
C MET A 63 -1.67 5.98 5.97
N THR A 64 -1.43 7.18 6.47
CA THR A 64 -2.30 7.79 7.47
C THR A 64 -2.96 9.05 6.91
N PHE A 65 -4.14 9.36 7.45
CA PHE A 65 -4.99 10.47 7.03
C PHE A 65 -5.48 11.20 8.26
N ALA A 66 -5.54 12.53 8.19
CA ALA A 66 -5.95 13.36 9.32
C ALA A 66 -7.39 13.08 9.75
N ASP A 67 -8.27 12.74 8.78
CA ASP A 67 -9.69 12.53 9.01
C ASP A 67 -10.32 11.72 7.87
N GLN A 68 -11.61 11.43 8.00
CA GLN A 68 -12.37 10.68 6.99
C GLN A 68 -12.42 11.42 5.64
N ALA A 69 -12.52 12.73 5.65
CA ALA A 69 -12.59 13.52 4.42
C ALA A 69 -11.29 13.37 3.60
N ALA A 70 -10.14 13.35 4.28
CA ALA A 70 -8.85 13.16 3.61
C ALA A 70 -8.75 11.75 3.01
N LEU A 71 -9.17 10.72 3.75
CA LEU A 71 -9.21 9.35 3.23
C LEU A 71 -10.12 9.24 2.01
N ASP A 72 -11.32 9.79 2.08
CA ASP A 72 -12.27 9.76 0.97
C ASP A 72 -11.72 10.46 -0.27
N ALA A 73 -11.08 11.60 -0.10
CA ALA A 73 -10.45 12.33 -1.18
C ALA A 73 -9.31 11.54 -1.85
N ALA A 74 -8.48 10.89 -1.03
CA ALA A 74 -7.39 10.05 -1.54
C ALA A 74 -7.93 8.86 -2.33
N LEU A 75 -8.93 8.16 -1.81
CA LEU A 75 -9.55 7.03 -2.49
C LEU A 75 -10.25 7.46 -3.79
N GLY A 76 -10.85 8.65 -3.80
CA GLY A 76 -11.44 9.22 -5.01
C GLY A 76 -10.42 9.52 -6.11
N ALA A 77 -9.16 9.74 -5.75
CA ALA A 77 -8.07 10.03 -6.68
C ALA A 77 -7.23 8.77 -7.01
N ALA A 78 -7.55 7.62 -6.44
CA ALA A 78 -6.70 6.43 -6.51
C ALA A 78 -6.84 5.62 -7.80
N GLY A 79 -7.79 5.94 -8.68
CA GLY A 79 -8.05 5.16 -9.90
C GLY A 79 -6.79 4.81 -10.71
N PRO A 80 -5.98 5.79 -11.13
CA PRO A 80 -4.75 5.52 -11.88
C PRO A 80 -3.74 4.68 -11.11
N VAL A 81 -3.65 4.87 -9.79
CA VAL A 81 -2.75 4.12 -8.90
C VAL A 81 -3.16 2.65 -8.83
N ILE A 82 -4.46 2.40 -8.67
CA ILE A 82 -5.01 1.03 -8.62
C ILE A 82 -4.79 0.33 -9.96
N ALA A 83 -5.02 1.03 -11.07
CA ALA A 83 -4.80 0.47 -12.41
C ALA A 83 -3.33 0.10 -12.65
N ASP A 84 -2.39 0.80 -12.03
CA ASP A 84 -0.96 0.56 -12.19
C ASP A 84 -0.46 -0.69 -11.48
N ILE A 85 -1.20 -1.23 -10.53
CA ILE A 85 -0.79 -2.42 -9.74
C ILE A 85 -0.44 -3.60 -10.64
N ALA A 86 -1.19 -3.82 -11.70
CA ALA A 86 -0.95 -4.92 -12.64
C ALA A 86 0.42 -4.83 -13.34
N ASN A 87 1.06 -3.67 -13.35
CA ASN A 87 2.35 -3.47 -13.98
C ASN A 87 3.53 -3.97 -13.14
N PHE A 88 3.35 -4.20 -11.84
CA PHE A 88 4.43 -4.68 -11.00
C PHE A 88 4.12 -5.98 -10.25
N THR A 89 2.87 -6.41 -10.23
CA THR A 89 2.52 -7.66 -9.54
C THR A 89 1.24 -8.28 -10.10
N ASN A 90 1.15 -9.58 -10.00
CA ASN A 90 -0.07 -10.33 -10.28
C ASN A 90 -0.77 -10.82 -9.01
N THR A 91 -0.24 -10.49 -7.82
CA THR A 91 -0.94 -10.79 -6.58
C THR A 91 -2.10 -9.85 -6.36
N ARG A 92 -3.15 -10.35 -5.71
CA ARG A 92 -4.33 -9.53 -5.37
C ARG A 92 -4.07 -8.81 -4.04
N PRO A 93 -3.97 -7.48 -4.03
CA PRO A 93 -3.73 -6.76 -2.79
C PRO A 93 -4.93 -6.87 -1.85
N GLN A 94 -4.63 -6.93 -0.56
CA GLN A 94 -5.61 -6.82 0.51
C GLN A 94 -5.52 -5.43 1.10
N MET A 95 -6.66 -4.85 1.47
CA MET A 95 -6.71 -3.53 2.06
C MET A 95 -7.31 -3.60 3.45
N LEU A 96 -6.75 -2.80 4.36
CA LEU A 96 -7.32 -2.59 5.69
C LEU A 96 -7.44 -1.09 5.91
N ILE A 97 -8.68 -0.63 6.12
CA ILE A 97 -8.94 0.74 6.56
C ILE A 97 -9.20 0.67 8.07
N GLY A 98 -8.44 1.45 8.83
CA GLY A 98 -8.51 1.41 10.27
C GLY A 98 -8.44 2.79 10.92
N GLU A 99 -8.71 2.81 12.21
CA GLU A 99 -8.46 3.95 13.08
C GLU A 99 -7.13 3.75 13.78
N VAL A 100 -6.29 4.78 13.79
CA VAL A 100 -5.03 4.72 14.54
C VAL A 100 -5.36 4.84 16.03
N ILE A 101 -5.01 3.80 16.78
CA ILE A 101 -5.33 3.71 18.21
C ILE A 101 -4.11 3.72 19.12
N ALA A 102 -2.93 3.76 18.52
CA ALA A 102 -1.68 3.82 19.28
C ALA A 102 -0.59 4.55 18.50
#